data_937198ebb4722ff357b3e13d38a48a98
#
_entry.id   937198ebb4722ff357b3e13d38a48a98
#
_cell.length_a   1.000
_cell.length_b   1.000
_cell.length_c   1.000
_cell.angle_alpha   90.00
_cell.angle_beta   90.00
_cell.angle_gamma   90.00
#
_symmetry.space_group_name_H-M   'P 1'
#
loop_
_entity.id
_entity.type
_entity.pdbx_description
1 polymer ?
#
loop_
_entity_poly.entity_id
_entity_poly.type
_entity_poly.pdbx_seq_one_letter_code
_entity_poly.pdbx_strand_id
1 'polypeptide(L)'
;MKKLCITAAKAVGFFVGWAVLTGLLPLPETENAAIWRFWAELIPFLSAAGWTVLFWLPEKRKLRLHLIASPLKSTLIGLGAGFLWLGSTAAVLLLSGTMRFAGRNEIPMLWLWIVSVFINSAMQELLVRGYLYQMLRANYHTAAAAAVTTALFTFLHAGAFEAGLVPVLNVVTMSLLMTA
;
A
#
# COMPACT_ATOMS: atom_id res chain seq x y z
N MET A 1 17.24 -24.27 7.66
CA MET A 1 15.96 -24.29 8.39
C MET A 1 15.82 -23.15 9.40
N LYS A 2 16.72 -22.98 10.38
CA LYS A 2 16.64 -21.94 11.43
C LYS A 2 16.43 -20.51 10.89
N LYS A 3 17.17 -20.10 9.84
CA LYS A 3 17.03 -18.76 9.20
C LYS A 3 15.64 -18.57 8.62
N LEU A 4 15.09 -19.56 7.92
CA LEU A 4 13.75 -19.48 7.33
C LEU A 4 12.66 -19.34 8.40
N CYS A 5 12.74 -20.14 9.48
CA CYS A 5 11.78 -20.07 10.58
C CYS A 5 11.80 -18.67 11.26
N ILE A 6 12.98 -18.11 11.49
CA ILE A 6 13.12 -16.77 12.09
C ILE A 6 12.52 -15.70 11.16
N THR A 7 12.81 -15.76 9.85
CA THR A 7 12.27 -14.79 8.89
C THR A 7 10.76 -14.89 8.77
N ALA A 8 10.23 -16.12 8.69
CA ALA A 8 8.79 -16.35 8.67
C ALA A 8 8.11 -15.85 9.95
N ALA A 9 8.68 -16.15 11.13
CA ALA A 9 8.16 -15.68 12.41
C ALA A 9 8.14 -14.15 12.49
N LYS A 10 9.19 -13.47 11.98
CA LYS A 10 9.21 -12.00 11.89
C LYS A 10 8.15 -11.45 10.94
N ALA A 11 7.98 -12.06 9.77
CA ALA A 11 6.96 -11.64 8.81
C ALA A 11 5.55 -11.80 9.40
N VAL A 12 5.25 -12.96 9.97
CA VAL A 12 3.96 -13.22 10.62
C VAL A 12 3.76 -12.27 11.81
N GLY A 13 4.76 -12.12 12.69
CA GLY A 13 4.69 -11.22 13.84
C GLY A 13 4.49 -9.75 13.42
N PHE A 14 5.09 -9.34 12.30
CA PHE A 14 4.90 -8.00 11.74
C PHE A 14 3.45 -7.77 11.31
N PHE A 15 2.88 -8.68 10.52
CA PHE A 15 1.49 -8.55 10.04
C PHE A 15 0.46 -8.72 11.14
N VAL A 16 0.59 -9.73 11.97
CA VAL A 16 -0.34 -9.98 13.08
C VAL A 16 -0.30 -8.82 14.07
N GLY A 17 0.88 -8.35 14.43
CA GLY A 17 1.03 -7.22 15.36
C GLY A 17 0.45 -5.94 14.81
N TRP A 18 0.65 -5.63 13.53
CA TRP A 18 0.00 -4.50 12.86
C TRP A 18 -1.53 -4.63 12.88
N ALA A 19 -2.07 -5.80 12.52
CA ALA A 19 -3.52 -6.04 12.50
C ALA A 19 -4.14 -5.92 13.89
N VAL A 20 -3.49 -6.49 14.90
CA VAL A 20 -3.93 -6.38 16.31
C VAL A 20 -3.89 -4.92 16.77
N LEU A 21 -2.79 -4.21 16.54
CA LEU A 21 -2.66 -2.81 16.92
C LEU A 21 -3.72 -1.93 16.24
N THR A 22 -3.98 -2.17 14.96
CA THR A 22 -5.04 -1.48 14.22
C THR A 22 -6.42 -1.78 14.81
N GLY A 23 -6.70 -3.05 15.13
CA GLY A 23 -7.99 -3.47 15.67
C GLY A 23 -8.26 -3.04 17.13
N LEU A 24 -7.21 -2.72 17.88
CA LEU A 24 -7.34 -2.19 19.25
C LEU A 24 -7.69 -0.70 19.29
N LEU A 25 -7.48 0.03 18.21
CA LEU A 25 -7.77 1.46 18.14
C LEU A 25 -9.21 1.68 17.64
N PRO A 26 -10.08 2.29 18.43
CA PRO A 26 -11.47 2.50 18.04
C PRO A 26 -11.56 3.52 16.90
N LEU A 27 -12.43 3.25 15.94
CA LEU A 27 -12.83 4.24 14.95
C LEU A 27 -13.79 5.25 15.59
N PRO A 28 -13.64 6.54 15.30
CA PRO A 28 -14.60 7.54 15.77
C PRO A 28 -15.99 7.27 15.20
N GLU A 29 -17.00 7.38 16.04
CA GLU A 29 -18.38 7.36 15.61
C GLU A 29 -18.70 8.64 14.84
N THR A 30 -19.07 8.52 13.58
CA THR A 30 -19.43 9.66 12.72
C THR A 30 -20.33 9.19 11.57
N GLU A 31 -21.35 9.98 11.28
CA GLU A 31 -22.21 9.76 10.10
C GLU A 31 -21.59 10.29 8.81
N ASN A 32 -20.52 11.10 8.91
CA ASN A 32 -19.85 11.67 7.74
C ASN A 32 -18.88 10.67 7.13
N ALA A 33 -19.21 10.17 5.94
CA ALA A 33 -18.44 9.15 5.23
C ALA A 33 -16.98 9.58 4.95
N ALA A 34 -16.70 10.86 4.67
CA ALA A 34 -15.36 11.35 4.41
C ALA A 34 -14.50 11.35 5.68
N ILE A 35 -15.08 11.75 6.81
CA ILE A 35 -14.42 11.73 8.13
C ILE A 35 -14.18 10.29 8.55
N TRP A 36 -15.18 9.42 8.41
CA TRP A 36 -15.04 8.00 8.72
C TRP A 36 -13.90 7.38 7.89
N ARG A 37 -13.89 7.63 6.58
CA ARG A 37 -12.85 7.12 5.67
C ARG A 37 -11.47 7.61 6.09
N PHE A 38 -11.32 8.88 6.43
CA PHE A 38 -10.04 9.43 6.88
C PHE A 38 -9.47 8.68 8.09
N TRP A 39 -10.29 8.43 9.11
CA TRP A 39 -9.84 7.69 10.29
C TRP A 39 -9.60 6.20 10.01
N ALA A 40 -10.43 5.60 9.16
CA ALA A 40 -10.27 4.21 8.73
C ALA A 40 -8.94 3.97 7.99
N GLU A 41 -8.35 5.00 7.37
CA GLU A 41 -7.04 4.91 6.74
C GLU A 41 -5.90 5.41 7.66
N LEU A 42 -6.14 6.42 8.47
CA LEU A 42 -5.13 7.00 9.34
C LEU A 42 -4.71 6.04 10.46
N ILE A 43 -5.64 5.34 11.09
CA ILE A 43 -5.36 4.39 12.17
C ILE A 43 -4.46 3.25 11.70
N PRO A 44 -4.77 2.51 10.61
CA PRO A 44 -3.87 1.50 10.08
C PRO A 44 -2.50 2.04 9.65
N PHE A 45 -2.45 3.26 9.10
CA PHE A 45 -1.20 3.89 8.71
C PHE A 45 -0.30 4.19 9.93
N LEU A 46 -0.85 4.80 10.98
CA LEU A 46 -0.10 5.08 12.21
C LEU A 46 0.35 3.79 12.90
N SER A 47 -0.50 2.76 12.89
CA SER A 47 -0.17 1.43 13.40
C SER A 47 0.98 0.81 12.59
N ALA A 48 0.94 0.90 11.25
CA ALA A 48 2.00 0.39 10.38
C ALA A 48 3.31 1.17 10.59
N ALA A 49 3.25 2.50 10.74
CA ALA A 49 4.41 3.34 10.97
C ALA A 49 5.08 3.01 12.31
N GLY A 50 4.32 2.98 13.40
CA GLY A 50 4.82 2.63 14.72
C GLY A 50 5.39 1.22 14.77
N TRP A 51 4.69 0.24 14.17
CA TRP A 51 5.12 -1.15 14.11
C TRP A 51 6.37 -1.34 13.25
N THR A 52 6.46 -0.63 12.12
CA THR A 52 7.66 -0.61 11.28
C THR A 52 8.87 -0.10 12.05
N VAL A 53 8.73 0.99 12.79
CA VAL A 53 9.82 1.54 13.63
C VAL A 53 10.23 0.53 14.71
N LEU A 54 9.28 -0.09 15.38
CA LEU A 54 9.54 -1.08 16.44
C LEU A 54 10.35 -2.28 15.91
N PHE A 55 9.98 -2.82 14.75
CA PHE A 55 10.68 -3.94 14.14
C PHE A 55 12.04 -3.55 13.54
N TRP A 56 12.16 -2.32 13.03
CA TRP A 56 13.38 -1.81 12.43
C TRP A 56 14.44 -1.42 13.46
N LEU A 57 14.07 -0.86 14.62
CA LEU A 57 15.01 -0.38 15.63
C LEU A 57 16.10 -1.41 16.03
N PRO A 58 15.79 -2.68 16.30
CA PRO A 58 16.79 -3.70 16.58
C PRO A 58 17.71 -4.01 15.39
N GLU A 59 17.23 -3.78 14.17
CA GLU A 59 17.89 -4.14 12.92
C GLU A 59 18.47 -2.94 12.15
N LYS A 60 18.34 -1.71 12.67
CA LYS A 60 18.73 -0.46 12.01
C LYS A 60 20.18 -0.40 11.50
N ARG A 61 21.09 -1.20 12.09
CA ARG A 61 22.48 -1.32 11.63
C ARG A 61 22.63 -2.20 10.39
N LYS A 62 21.65 -3.08 10.12
CA LYS A 62 21.68 -4.06 9.02
C LYS A 62 20.68 -3.72 7.91
N LEU A 63 19.57 -3.08 8.29
CA LEU A 63 18.47 -2.74 7.40
C LEU A 63 18.40 -1.23 7.20
N ARG A 64 18.50 -0.78 5.96
CA ARG A 64 18.20 0.61 5.57
C ARG A 64 16.77 0.65 5.00
N LEU A 65 15.89 1.38 5.67
CA LEU A 65 14.58 1.69 5.11
C LEU A 65 14.79 2.81 4.08
N HIS A 66 14.76 2.48 2.80
CA HIS A 66 14.95 3.45 1.71
C HIS A 66 13.70 4.33 1.49
N LEU A 67 13.08 4.79 2.59
CA LEU A 67 11.83 5.53 2.55
C LEU A 67 11.98 6.96 2.00
N ILE A 68 13.20 7.54 2.04
CA ILE A 68 13.41 8.97 1.76
C ILE A 68 14.72 9.21 1.00
N ALA A 69 14.92 8.56 -0.14
CA ALA A 69 15.99 8.94 -1.04
C ALA A 69 15.42 9.89 -2.13
N SER A 70 15.75 11.18 -2.06
CA SER A 70 15.27 12.21 -3.00
C SER A 70 13.74 12.37 -3.04
N PRO A 71 13.07 12.71 -1.92
CA PRO A 71 11.62 12.67 -1.79
C PRO A 71 10.91 13.55 -2.82
N LEU A 72 11.35 14.76 -3.06
CA LEU A 72 10.72 15.68 -4.00
C LEU A 72 10.79 15.15 -5.44
N LYS A 73 11.98 14.72 -5.89
CA LYS A 73 12.16 14.19 -7.25
C LYS A 73 11.32 12.95 -7.48
N SER A 74 11.34 11.99 -6.54
CA SER A 74 10.57 10.75 -6.63
C SER A 74 9.07 11.02 -6.62
N THR A 75 8.60 11.96 -5.80
CA THR A 75 7.19 12.36 -5.76
C THR A 75 6.75 12.99 -7.08
N LEU A 76 7.53 13.90 -7.65
CA LEU A 76 7.21 14.54 -8.93
C LEU A 76 7.17 13.53 -10.09
N ILE A 77 8.14 12.61 -10.14
CA ILE A 77 8.15 11.53 -11.14
C ILE A 77 6.92 10.63 -10.96
N GLY A 78 6.62 10.22 -9.72
CA GLY A 78 5.46 9.38 -9.41
C GLY A 78 4.13 10.05 -9.77
N LEU A 79 3.97 11.34 -9.45
CA LEU A 79 2.80 12.11 -9.86
C LEU A 79 2.68 12.19 -11.37
N GLY A 80 3.76 12.51 -12.10
CA GLY A 80 3.76 12.55 -13.56
C GLY A 80 3.40 11.21 -14.18
N ALA A 81 4.00 10.12 -13.72
CA ALA A 81 3.69 8.77 -14.17
C ALA A 81 2.22 8.39 -13.87
N GLY A 82 1.72 8.72 -12.67
CA GLY A 82 0.33 8.49 -12.29
C GLY A 82 -0.67 9.26 -13.16
N PHE A 83 -0.40 10.54 -13.43
CA PHE A 83 -1.22 11.33 -14.35
C PHE A 83 -1.23 10.79 -15.77
N LEU A 84 -0.07 10.38 -16.29
CA LEU A 84 0.02 9.76 -17.62
C LEU A 84 -0.75 8.44 -17.68
N TRP A 85 -0.60 7.61 -16.66
CA TRP A 85 -1.28 6.32 -16.59
C TRP A 85 -2.80 6.47 -16.52
N LEU A 86 -3.30 7.23 -15.55
CA LEU A 86 -4.73 7.46 -15.36
C LEU A 86 -5.34 8.24 -16.54
N GLY A 87 -4.64 9.26 -17.04
CA GLY A 87 -5.08 10.06 -18.17
C GLY A 87 -5.18 9.24 -19.46
N SER A 88 -4.19 8.40 -19.75
CA SER A 88 -4.23 7.52 -20.92
C SER A 88 -5.35 6.47 -20.81
N THR A 89 -5.53 5.88 -19.64
CA THR A 89 -6.62 4.93 -19.38
C THR A 89 -7.99 5.59 -19.57
N ALA A 90 -8.19 6.77 -18.98
CA ALA A 90 -9.44 7.53 -19.13
C ALA A 90 -9.67 7.92 -20.60
N ALA A 91 -8.64 8.36 -21.32
CA ALA A 91 -8.74 8.69 -22.73
C ALA A 91 -9.15 7.49 -23.57
N VAL A 92 -8.55 6.32 -23.38
CA VAL A 92 -8.92 5.08 -24.07
C VAL A 92 -10.37 4.70 -23.80
N LEU A 93 -10.82 4.77 -22.55
CA LEU A 93 -12.20 4.43 -22.18
C LEU A 93 -13.22 5.41 -22.77
N LEU A 94 -12.89 6.70 -22.84
CA LEU A 94 -13.73 7.71 -23.46
C LEU A 94 -13.80 7.51 -24.99
N LEU A 95 -12.65 7.32 -25.65
CA LEU A 95 -12.55 7.15 -27.10
C LEU A 95 -13.20 5.84 -27.57
N SER A 96 -13.14 4.78 -26.78
CA SER A 96 -13.83 3.52 -27.06
C SER A 96 -15.32 3.55 -26.81
N GLY A 97 -15.87 4.64 -26.23
CA GLY A 97 -17.28 4.74 -25.85
C GLY A 97 -17.67 3.89 -24.62
N THR A 98 -16.71 3.21 -24.00
CA THR A 98 -16.95 2.41 -22.79
C THR A 98 -17.30 3.31 -21.60
N MET A 99 -16.73 4.51 -21.55
CA MET A 99 -17.02 5.53 -20.55
C MET A 99 -17.64 6.76 -21.23
N ARG A 100 -18.63 7.36 -20.59
CA ARG A 100 -19.28 8.60 -21.05
C ARG A 100 -19.35 9.60 -19.91
N PHE A 101 -19.19 10.87 -20.24
CA PHE A 101 -19.38 11.94 -19.29
C PHE A 101 -20.89 12.12 -19.02
N ALA A 102 -21.34 11.74 -17.84
CA ALA A 102 -22.77 11.77 -17.48
C ALA A 102 -23.20 13.05 -16.74
N GLY A 103 -22.25 13.84 -16.25
CA GLY A 103 -22.51 15.06 -15.51
C GLY A 103 -21.45 15.32 -14.44
N ARG A 104 -21.68 16.32 -13.62
CA ARG A 104 -20.82 16.72 -12.51
C ARG A 104 -21.56 16.49 -11.19
N ASN A 105 -20.98 15.69 -10.32
CA ASN A 105 -21.45 15.52 -8.95
C ASN A 105 -20.62 16.37 -8.01
N GLU A 106 -21.26 16.97 -7.01
CA GLU A 106 -20.56 17.58 -5.89
C GLU A 106 -20.20 16.49 -4.89
N ILE A 107 -18.93 16.41 -4.54
CA ILE A 107 -18.42 15.48 -3.53
C ILE A 107 -18.06 16.31 -2.29
N PRO A 108 -18.86 16.23 -1.21
CA PRO A 108 -18.55 16.94 0.02
C PRO A 108 -17.18 16.51 0.56
N MET A 109 -16.39 17.48 1.01
CA MET A 109 -15.06 17.24 1.59
C MET A 109 -14.10 16.44 0.67
N LEU A 110 -14.13 16.70 -0.67
CA LEU A 110 -13.28 16.02 -1.66
C LEU A 110 -11.79 15.97 -1.24
N TRP A 111 -11.30 17.04 -0.65
CA TRP A 111 -9.93 17.11 -0.16
C TRP A 111 -9.61 16.02 0.88
N LEU A 112 -10.58 15.69 1.74
CA LEU A 112 -10.41 14.66 2.77
C LEU A 112 -10.38 13.25 2.14
N TRP A 113 -11.17 13.02 1.09
CA TRP A 113 -11.11 11.80 0.29
C TRP A 113 -9.73 11.65 -0.38
N ILE A 114 -9.18 12.73 -0.96
CA ILE A 114 -7.84 12.72 -1.58
C ILE A 114 -6.77 12.39 -0.54
N VAL A 115 -6.82 13.03 0.63
CA VAL A 115 -5.88 12.75 1.73
C VAL A 115 -6.00 11.31 2.21
N SER A 116 -7.22 10.78 2.35
CA SER A 116 -7.46 9.39 2.76
C SER A 116 -6.86 8.39 1.78
N VAL A 117 -7.04 8.60 0.47
CA VAL A 117 -6.45 7.73 -0.57
C VAL A 117 -4.92 7.78 -0.52
N PHE A 118 -4.34 8.96 -0.31
CA PHE A 118 -2.89 9.11 -0.16
C PHE A 118 -2.37 8.36 1.07
N ILE A 119 -3.03 8.50 2.21
CA ILE A 119 -2.68 7.78 3.46
C ILE A 119 -2.79 6.26 3.25
N ASN A 120 -3.85 5.78 2.60
CA ASN A 120 -4.03 4.37 2.27
C ASN A 120 -2.86 3.84 1.43
N SER A 121 -2.51 4.55 0.36
CA SER A 121 -1.39 4.16 -0.50
C SER A 121 -0.06 4.15 0.27
N ALA A 122 0.19 5.17 1.08
CA ALA A 122 1.40 5.25 1.91
C ALA A 122 1.46 4.12 2.95
N MET A 123 0.32 3.76 3.55
CA MET A 123 0.20 2.65 4.49
C MET A 123 0.53 1.31 3.82
N GLN A 124 -0.02 1.06 2.63
CA GLN A 124 0.23 -0.17 1.88
C GLN A 124 1.71 -0.29 1.48
N GLU A 125 2.33 0.81 1.02
CA GLU A 125 3.76 0.84 0.69
C GLU A 125 4.63 0.59 1.92
N LEU A 126 4.31 1.22 3.04
CA LEU A 126 5.04 1.03 4.28
C LEU A 126 4.93 -0.40 4.82
N LEU A 127 3.73 -0.98 4.77
CA LEU A 127 3.44 -2.32 5.26
C LEU A 127 4.16 -3.40 4.44
N VAL A 128 4.13 -3.27 3.12
CA VAL A 128 4.64 -4.30 2.20
C VAL A 128 6.09 -4.05 1.81
N ARG A 129 6.45 -2.82 1.43
CA ARG A 129 7.77 -2.46 0.89
C ARG A 129 8.68 -1.76 1.89
N GLY A 130 8.14 -1.29 3.01
CA GLY A 130 8.93 -0.72 4.10
C GLY A 130 9.83 -1.77 4.75
N TYR A 131 9.43 -2.27 5.91
CA TYR A 131 10.23 -3.24 6.67
C TYR A 131 10.30 -4.62 6.01
N LEU A 132 9.16 -5.17 5.60
CA LEU A 132 9.06 -6.57 5.16
C LEU A 132 9.92 -6.86 3.94
N TYR A 133 9.77 -6.08 2.87
CA TYR A 133 10.56 -6.24 1.66
C TYR A 133 12.07 -6.11 1.93
N GLN A 134 12.47 -5.11 2.70
CA GLN A 134 13.89 -4.88 3.03
C GLN A 134 14.46 -6.02 3.87
N MET A 135 13.70 -6.53 4.81
CA MET A 135 14.09 -7.68 5.64
C MET A 135 14.24 -8.96 4.81
N LEU A 136 13.30 -9.21 3.89
CA LEU A 136 13.37 -10.35 2.98
C LEU A 136 14.54 -10.22 2.01
N ARG A 137 14.74 -9.05 1.42
CA ARG A 137 15.85 -8.76 0.51
C ARG A 137 17.20 -8.94 1.17
N ALA A 138 17.36 -8.49 2.42
CA ALA A 138 18.61 -8.65 3.18
C ALA A 138 18.90 -10.10 3.57
N ASN A 139 17.87 -10.94 3.70
CA ASN A 139 18.02 -12.33 4.12
C ASN A 139 18.12 -13.32 2.96
N TYR A 140 17.55 -12.97 1.80
CA TYR A 140 17.51 -13.83 0.62
C TYR A 140 18.02 -13.06 -0.61
N HIS A 141 17.19 -12.88 -1.63
CA HIS A 141 17.50 -12.10 -2.82
C HIS A 141 16.27 -11.31 -3.28
N THR A 142 16.50 -10.32 -4.14
CA THR A 142 15.46 -9.38 -4.60
C THR A 142 14.24 -10.08 -5.17
N ALA A 143 14.42 -11.12 -6.02
CA ALA A 143 13.30 -11.84 -6.62
C ALA A 143 12.43 -12.58 -5.58
N ALA A 144 13.03 -13.21 -4.56
CA ALA A 144 12.27 -13.84 -3.49
C ALA A 144 11.49 -12.80 -2.65
N ALA A 145 12.14 -11.68 -2.34
CA ALA A 145 11.48 -10.58 -1.65
C ALA A 145 10.30 -10.03 -2.46
N ALA A 146 10.49 -9.79 -3.76
CA ALA A 146 9.44 -9.32 -4.66
C ALA A 146 8.28 -10.33 -4.76
N ALA A 147 8.57 -11.62 -4.94
CA ALA A 147 7.54 -12.66 -5.03
C ALA A 147 6.69 -12.74 -3.76
N VAL A 148 7.32 -12.78 -2.57
CA VAL A 148 6.61 -12.87 -1.29
C VAL A 148 5.78 -11.61 -1.04
N THR A 149 6.36 -10.43 -1.25
CA THR A 149 5.63 -9.18 -0.99
C THR A 149 4.52 -8.94 -2.00
N THR A 150 4.68 -9.34 -3.27
CA THR A 150 3.62 -9.30 -4.28
C THR A 150 2.48 -10.25 -3.92
N ALA A 151 2.78 -11.47 -3.49
CA ALA A 151 1.76 -12.40 -3.04
C ALA A 151 0.95 -11.82 -1.86
N LEU A 152 1.64 -11.29 -0.84
CA LEU A 152 0.99 -10.67 0.32
C LEU A 152 0.17 -9.44 -0.08
N PHE A 153 0.70 -8.56 -0.92
CA PHE A 153 -0.02 -7.40 -1.44
C PHE A 153 -1.29 -7.82 -2.17
N THR A 154 -1.21 -8.86 -2.99
CA THR A 154 -2.37 -9.40 -3.72
C THR A 154 -3.41 -9.96 -2.77
N PHE A 155 -3.00 -10.72 -1.75
CA PHE A 155 -3.93 -11.25 -0.74
C PHE A 155 -4.63 -10.14 0.07
N LEU A 156 -3.96 -9.02 0.34
CA LEU A 156 -4.57 -7.86 1.00
C LEU A 156 -5.62 -7.16 0.13
N HIS A 157 -5.65 -7.46 -1.18
CA HIS A 157 -6.65 -6.94 -2.12
C HIS A 157 -7.77 -7.97 -2.38
N ALA A 158 -8.43 -8.44 -1.31
CA ALA A 158 -9.46 -9.49 -1.38
C ALA A 158 -10.53 -9.20 -2.43
N GLY A 159 -10.99 -7.96 -2.57
CA GLY A 159 -11.96 -7.55 -3.59
C GLY A 159 -11.50 -7.80 -5.03
N ALA A 160 -10.19 -7.91 -5.30
CA ALA A 160 -9.71 -8.27 -6.63
C ALA A 160 -10.06 -9.72 -6.99
N PHE A 161 -10.02 -10.63 -6.00
CA PHE A 161 -10.39 -12.03 -6.21
C PHE A 161 -11.89 -12.18 -6.46
N GLU A 162 -12.71 -11.39 -5.77
CA GLU A 162 -14.17 -11.37 -5.98
C GLU A 162 -14.54 -10.80 -7.35
N ALA A 163 -13.77 -9.82 -7.84
CA ALA A 163 -13.99 -9.18 -9.14
C ALA A 163 -13.46 -10.01 -10.34
N GLY A 164 -12.64 -11.04 -10.09
CA GLY A 164 -12.18 -11.98 -11.11
C GLY A 164 -10.68 -11.91 -11.45
N LEU A 165 -10.28 -12.65 -12.49
CA LEU A 165 -8.87 -12.83 -12.84
C LEU A 165 -8.16 -11.54 -13.27
N VAL A 166 -8.82 -10.69 -14.06
CA VAL A 166 -8.20 -9.45 -14.59
C VAL A 166 -7.82 -8.48 -13.47
N PRO A 167 -8.68 -8.18 -12.49
CA PRO A 167 -8.30 -7.41 -11.31
C PRO A 167 -7.12 -8.00 -10.53
N VAL A 168 -7.09 -9.32 -10.33
CA VAL A 168 -5.96 -9.99 -9.65
C VAL A 168 -4.66 -9.78 -10.43
N LEU A 169 -4.66 -9.99 -11.75
CA LEU A 169 -3.48 -9.77 -12.60
C LEU A 169 -3.03 -8.31 -12.55
N ASN A 170 -3.96 -7.36 -12.51
CA ASN A 170 -3.63 -5.94 -12.36
C ASN A 170 -2.90 -5.67 -11.03
N VAL A 171 -3.40 -6.19 -9.92
CA VAL A 171 -2.76 -6.04 -8.60
C VAL A 171 -1.36 -6.65 -8.59
N VAL A 172 -1.19 -7.85 -9.14
CA VAL A 172 0.11 -8.52 -9.26
C VAL A 172 1.08 -7.69 -10.11
N THR A 173 0.64 -7.25 -11.29
CA THR A 173 1.48 -6.46 -12.21
C THR A 173 1.89 -5.13 -11.57
N MET A 174 0.95 -4.42 -10.94
CA MET A 174 1.24 -3.17 -10.22
C MET A 174 2.22 -3.40 -9.09
N SER A 175 2.05 -4.47 -8.30
CA SER A 175 2.97 -4.78 -7.20
C SER A 175 4.39 -5.07 -7.71
N LEU A 176 4.54 -5.79 -8.82
CA LEU A 176 5.84 -6.05 -9.42
C LEU A 176 6.48 -4.77 -9.97
N LEU A 177 5.71 -3.93 -10.68
CA LEU A 177 6.19 -2.64 -11.20
C LEU A 177 6.68 -1.71 -10.10
N MET A 178 5.98 -1.67 -8.97
CA MET A 178 6.36 -0.84 -7.82
C MET A 178 7.58 -1.40 -7.06
N THR A 179 8.01 -2.63 -7.35
CA THR A 179 9.14 -3.30 -6.69
C THR A 179 10.41 -3.27 -7.54
N ALA A 180 10.27 -3.05 -8.85
CA ALA A 180 11.38 -2.99 -9.80
C ALA A 180 12.15 -1.68 -9.70
#